data_7ecf3e431d1ba4434f2bf2eab986c52c
#
_entry.id   7ecf3e431d1ba4434f2bf2eab986c52c
#
_cell.length_a   1.000
_cell.length_b   1.000
_cell.length_c   1.000
_cell.angle_alpha   90.00
_cell.angle_beta   90.00
_cell.angle_gamma   90.00
#
_symmetry.space_group_name_H-M   'P 1'
#
loop_
_entity.id
_entity.type
_entity.pdbx_description
1 polymer ?
#
loop_
_entity_poly.entity_id
_entity_poly.type
_entity_poly.pdbx_seq_one_letter_code
_entity_poly.pdbx_strand_id
1 'polypeptide(L)' 'MDLEKVKLGYSPLSDSIYLYRHGKDSNLALEKREAEKDVMAVLVEYMMHNAPKGSEKIVQFGEKKFNVRITPA' A
#
# COMPACT_ATOMS: atom_id res chain seq x y z
N MET A 1 6.14 17.60 8.20
CA MET A 1 6.60 16.41 7.46
C MET A 1 6.39 16.64 5.97
N ASP A 2 7.41 16.34 5.19
CA ASP A 2 7.32 16.49 3.73
C ASP A 2 6.78 15.18 3.14
N LEU A 3 5.50 15.17 2.83
CA LEU A 3 4.83 13.96 2.36
C LEU A 3 5.30 13.51 0.97
N GLU A 4 5.89 14.39 0.19
CA GLU A 4 6.41 14.03 -1.12
C GLU A 4 7.61 13.10 -1.05
N LYS A 5 8.31 13.10 0.10
CA LYS A 5 9.47 12.24 0.32
C LYS A 5 9.11 10.91 0.97
N VAL A 6 7.86 10.74 1.36
CA VAL A 6 7.38 9.52 2.00
C VAL A 6 6.74 8.64 0.94
N LYS A 7 7.16 7.38 0.87
CA LYS A 7 6.66 6.44 -0.13
C LYS A 7 6.42 5.07 0.46
N LEU A 8 5.50 4.33 -0.15
CA LEU A 8 5.28 2.92 0.13
C LEU A 8 6.00 2.09 -0.92
N GLY A 9 6.55 0.96 -0.52
CA GLY A 9 7.20 0.06 -1.43
C GLY A 9 7.07 -1.39 -0.99
N TYR A 10 7.19 -2.29 -1.95
CA TYR A 10 7.20 -3.72 -1.70
C TYR A 10 8.63 -4.25 -1.79
N SER A 11 9.02 -5.06 -0.81
CA SER A 11 10.33 -5.71 -0.79
C SER A 11 10.17 -7.19 -1.07
N PRO A 12 10.61 -7.69 -2.24
CA PRO A 12 10.54 -9.11 -2.56
C PRO A 12 11.41 -9.98 -1.65
N LEU A 13 12.51 -9.42 -1.15
CA LEU A 13 13.44 -10.17 -0.30
C LEU A 13 12.83 -10.54 1.03
N SER A 14 12.06 -9.64 1.62
CA SER A 14 11.41 -9.88 2.90
C SER A 14 9.92 -10.16 2.77
N ASP A 15 9.39 -10.08 1.55
CA ASP A 15 7.96 -10.21 1.25
C ASP A 15 7.12 -9.31 2.15
N SER A 16 7.51 -8.06 2.24
CA SER A 16 6.88 -7.09 3.12
C SER A 16 6.67 -5.75 2.43
N ILE A 17 5.74 -4.98 2.98
CA ILE A 17 5.46 -3.62 2.54
C ILE A 17 6.11 -2.67 3.53
N TYR A 18 6.82 -1.68 3.02
CA TYR A 18 7.50 -0.70 3.83
C TYR A 18 7.06 0.72 3.51
N LEU A 19 6.99 1.53 4.56
CA LEU A 19 6.91 2.97 4.45
C LEU A 19 8.31 3.51 4.65
N TYR A 20 8.79 4.32 3.72
CA TYR A 20 10.13 4.85 3.81
C TYR A 20 10.18 6.31 3.37
N ARG A 21 11.21 7.01 3.84
CA ARG A 21 11.44 8.40 3.52
C ARG A 21 12.82 8.54 2.87
N HIS A 22 12.84 9.21 1.73
CA HIS A 22 14.09 9.52 1.05
C HIS A 22 14.68 10.83 1.56
N GLY A 23 16.03 10.90 1.57
CA GLY A 23 16.73 12.13 1.82
C GLY A 23 17.01 12.89 0.53
N LYS A 24 18.00 13.77 0.57
CA LYS A 24 18.42 14.53 -0.61
C LYS A 24 18.92 13.62 -1.71
N ASP A 25 19.57 12.52 -1.34
CA ASP A 25 19.97 11.48 -2.27
C ASP A 25 18.82 10.49 -2.37
N SER A 26 18.15 10.49 -3.52
CA SER A 26 16.96 9.66 -3.74
C SER A 26 17.25 8.15 -3.74
N ASN A 27 18.52 7.77 -3.78
CA ASN A 27 18.89 6.36 -3.75
C ASN A 27 18.98 5.78 -2.35
N LEU A 28 18.94 6.64 -1.32
CA LEU A 28 19.08 6.20 0.07
C LEU A 28 17.82 6.54 0.86
N ALA A 29 17.23 5.51 1.48
CA ALA A 29 16.13 5.71 2.39
C ALA A 29 16.70 6.12 3.76
N LEU A 30 16.26 7.27 4.29
CA LEU A 30 16.69 7.75 5.60
C LEU A 30 16.01 7.00 6.73
N GLU A 31 14.74 6.68 6.53
CA GLU A 31 13.94 5.98 7.52
C GLU A 31 13.11 4.92 6.81
N LYS A 32 12.91 3.80 7.48
CA LYS A 32 12.16 2.68 6.92
C LYS A 32 11.40 1.99 8.04
N ARG A 33 10.13 1.70 7.80
CA ARG A 33 9.28 1.02 8.76
C ARG A 33 8.38 0.03 8.04
N GLU A 34 8.23 -1.16 8.59
CA GLU A 34 7.27 -2.12 8.06
C GLU A 34 5.86 -1.59 8.22
N ALA A 35 5.08 -1.63 7.16
CA ALA A 35 3.74 -1.05 7.12
C ALA A 35 2.68 -2.01 6.57
N GLU A 36 2.99 -3.30 6.45
CA GLU A 36 2.06 -4.25 5.87
C GLU A 36 0.71 -4.27 6.59
N LYS A 37 0.72 -4.36 7.90
CA LYS A 37 -0.53 -4.41 8.68
C LYS A 37 -1.32 -3.12 8.52
N ASP A 38 -0.64 -1.98 8.54
CA ASP A 38 -1.30 -0.69 8.39
C ASP A 38 -1.93 -0.55 7.01
N VAL A 39 -1.20 -0.95 5.97
CA VAL A 39 -1.69 -0.88 4.59
C VAL A 39 -2.90 -1.79 4.41
N MET A 40 -2.83 -3.01 4.92
CA MET A 40 -3.94 -3.96 4.80
C MET A 40 -5.17 -3.48 5.56
N ALA A 41 -4.98 -2.92 6.77
CA ALA A 41 -6.08 -2.39 7.54
C ALA A 41 -6.78 -1.23 6.83
N VAL A 42 -6.00 -0.30 6.30
CA VAL A 42 -6.56 0.86 5.57
C VAL A 42 -7.26 0.40 4.30
N LEU A 43 -6.71 -0.57 3.59
CA LEU A 43 -7.33 -1.11 2.39
C LEU A 43 -8.68 -1.74 2.71
N VAL A 44 -8.76 -2.51 3.78
CA VAL A 44 -10.02 -3.11 4.22
C VAL A 44 -11.04 -2.03 4.56
N GLU A 45 -10.64 -1.02 5.35
CA GLU A 45 -11.54 0.09 5.69
C GLU A 45 -12.04 0.80 4.44
N TYR A 46 -11.15 1.09 3.51
CA TYR A 46 -11.46 1.79 2.27
C TYR A 46 -12.47 1.00 1.42
N MET A 47 -12.23 -0.29 1.25
CA MET A 47 -13.06 -1.11 0.37
C MET A 47 -14.36 -1.58 1.03
N MET A 48 -14.37 -1.71 2.35
CA MET A 48 -15.56 -2.20 3.06
C MET A 48 -16.49 -1.10 3.55
N HIS A 49 -16.09 0.17 3.41
CA HIS A 49 -16.92 1.30 3.80
C HIS A 49 -18.24 1.25 3.03
N ASN A 50 -19.35 1.17 3.72
CA ASN A 50 -20.70 1.04 3.15
C ASN A 50 -20.92 -0.23 2.33
N ALA A 51 -20.04 -1.24 2.47
CA ALA A 51 -20.14 -2.49 1.74
C ALA A 51 -19.84 -3.68 2.66
N PRO A 52 -20.70 -3.96 3.68
CA PRO A 52 -20.38 -4.97 4.71
C PRO A 52 -20.30 -6.39 4.16
N LYS A 53 -20.85 -6.67 2.98
CA LYS A 53 -20.79 -8.00 2.39
C LYS A 53 -19.59 -8.20 1.47
N GLY A 54 -18.81 -7.15 1.25
CA GLY A 54 -17.64 -7.22 0.40
C GLY A 54 -17.65 -6.14 -0.67
N SER A 55 -16.49 -5.96 -1.28
CA SER A 55 -16.31 -4.94 -2.31
C SER A 55 -15.29 -5.43 -3.34
N GLU A 56 -15.40 -4.89 -4.54
CA GLU A 56 -14.51 -5.21 -5.64
C GLU A 56 -14.18 -3.94 -6.40
N LYS A 57 -12.91 -3.76 -6.72
CA LYS A 57 -12.46 -2.60 -7.50
C LYS A 57 -11.47 -3.05 -8.56
N ILE A 58 -11.53 -2.37 -9.70
CA ILE A 58 -10.55 -2.59 -10.77
C ILE A 58 -9.48 -1.52 -10.65
N VAL A 59 -8.23 -1.96 -10.58
CA VAL A 59 -7.06 -1.10 -10.47
C VAL A 59 -6.23 -1.27 -11.72
N GLN A 60 -5.86 -0.15 -12.34
CA GLN A 60 -5.05 -0.16 -13.55
C GLN A 60 -3.63 0.31 -13.26
N PHE A 61 -2.66 -0.49 -13.68
CA PHE A 61 -1.25 -0.15 -13.62
C PHE A 61 -0.67 -0.26 -15.03
N GLY A 62 -0.40 0.89 -15.65
CA GLY A 62 0.06 0.89 -17.04
C GLY A 62 -1.00 0.32 -17.95
N GLU A 63 -0.66 -0.74 -18.67
CA GLU A 63 -1.57 -1.41 -19.60
C GLU A 63 -2.33 -2.56 -18.97
N LYS A 64 -2.01 -2.93 -17.74
CA LYS A 64 -2.61 -4.07 -17.03
C LYS A 64 -3.69 -3.60 -16.08
N LYS A 65 -4.77 -4.38 -16.01
CA LYS A 65 -5.86 -4.16 -15.06
C LYS A 65 -5.92 -5.32 -14.10
N PHE A 66 -6.18 -5.01 -12.84
CA PHE A 66 -6.28 -6.01 -11.78
C PHE A 66 -7.59 -5.85 -11.05
N ASN A 67 -8.19 -6.97 -10.70
CA ASN A 67 -9.42 -6.99 -9.92
C ASN A 67 -9.06 -7.24 -8.46
N VAL A 68 -9.35 -6.25 -7.62
CA VAL A 68 -9.09 -6.36 -6.17
C VAL A 68 -10.41 -6.60 -5.47
N ARG A 69 -10.53 -7.73 -4.79
CA ARG A 69 -11.75 -8.10 -4.09
C ARG A 69 -11.46 -8.33 -2.62
N ILE A 70 -12.34 -7.79 -1.77
CA ILE A 70 -12.28 -8.00 -0.32
C ILE A 70 -13.63 -8.52 0.14
N THR A 71 -13.62 -9.63 0.85
CA THR A 71 -14.81 -10.22 1.44
C THR A 71 -14.55 -10.55 2.90
N PRO A 72 -15.56 -10.43 3.78
CA PRO A 72 -15.40 -10.88 5.15
C PRO A 72 -15.11 -12.37 5.22
N ALA A 73 -14.24 -12.74 6.13
CA ALA A 73 -13.91 -14.14 6.33
C ALA A 73 -14.97 -14.83 7.20
#